data_b589662a37c21331ddac022577afb647
#
_entry.id   b589662a37c21331ddac022577afb647
#
_cell.length_a   1.000
_cell.length_b   1.000
_cell.length_c   1.000
_cell.angle_alpha   90.00
_cell.angle_beta   90.00
_cell.angle_gamma   90.00
#
_symmetry.space_group_name_H-M   'P 1'
#
loop_
_entity.id
_entity.type
_entity.pdbx_description
1 polymer ?
#
loop_
_entity_poly.entity_id
_entity_poly.type
_entity_poly.pdbx_seq_one_letter_code
_entity_poly.pdbx_strand_id
1 'polypeptide(L)' 'MKPIDEYHRWVEWSDEDQVYIGKCPDLITGIHGDDPVKVYKELGEVVQEVIDHFQQTGRELPAAKTRPMMEVS' A
#
# COMPACT_ATOMS: atom_id res chain seq x y z
N MET A 1 1.80 10.19 -14.48
CA MET A 1 1.88 9.15 -13.43
C MET A 1 0.64 9.19 -12.57
N LYS A 2 0.08 8.01 -12.26
CA LYS A 2 -1.09 7.96 -11.39
C LYS A 2 -0.65 8.16 -9.93
N PRO A 3 -1.47 8.81 -9.10
CA PRO A 3 -1.11 9.02 -7.69
C PRO A 3 -0.72 7.74 -6.96
N ILE A 4 -1.36 6.61 -7.26
CA ILE A 4 -1.06 5.35 -6.61
C ILE A 4 0.40 4.92 -6.82
N ASP A 5 1.01 5.34 -7.93
CA ASP A 5 2.39 4.95 -8.25
C ASP A 5 3.42 5.66 -7.39
N GLU A 6 3.03 6.70 -6.69
CA GLU A 6 3.92 7.44 -5.81
C GLU A 6 4.12 6.73 -4.47
N TYR A 7 3.22 5.81 -4.11
CA TYR A 7 3.24 5.15 -2.80
C TYR A 7 3.84 3.76 -2.90
N HIS A 8 4.83 3.50 -2.05
CA HIS A 8 5.48 2.20 -2.03
C HIS A 8 4.55 1.16 -1.42
N ARG A 9 4.34 0.07 -2.13
CA ARG A 9 3.49 -1.04 -1.72
C ARG A 9 4.25 -2.34 -1.90
N TRP A 10 4.06 -3.25 -0.96
CA TRP A 10 4.68 -4.57 -1.08
C TRP A 10 3.90 -5.61 -0.29
N VAL A 11 4.25 -6.86 -0.53
CA VAL A 11 3.70 -8.00 0.21
C VAL A 11 4.85 -8.71 0.87
N GLU A 12 4.69 -9.06 2.12
CA GLU A 12 5.70 -9.83 2.84
C GLU A 12 5.06 -11.00 3.59
N TRP A 13 5.86 -12.02 3.86
CA TRP A 13 5.42 -13.17 4.64
C TRP A 13 5.57 -12.88 6.13
N SER A 14 4.56 -13.24 6.91
CA SER A 14 4.63 -13.14 8.37
C SER A 14 4.71 -14.54 8.97
N ASP A 15 5.87 -14.90 9.50
CA ASP A 15 6.03 -16.17 10.19
C ASP A 15 5.18 -16.25 11.44
N GLU A 16 5.05 -15.14 12.13
CA GLU A 16 4.30 -15.08 13.37
C GLU A 16 2.82 -15.39 13.14
N ASP A 17 2.24 -14.79 12.11
CA ASP A 17 0.82 -14.94 11.83
C ASP A 17 0.52 -15.99 10.78
N GLN A 18 1.55 -16.52 10.11
CA GLN A 18 1.42 -17.51 9.05
C GLN A 18 0.53 -17.04 7.91
N VAL A 19 0.70 -15.79 7.52
CA VAL A 19 -0.05 -15.17 6.40
C VAL A 19 0.87 -14.22 5.65
N TYR A 20 0.44 -13.87 4.43
CA TYR A 20 1.07 -12.77 3.70
C TYR A 20 0.42 -11.45 4.09
N ILE A 21 1.22 -10.42 4.23
CA ILE A 21 0.75 -9.09 4.60
C ILE A 21 1.09 -8.11 3.49
N GLY A 22 0.07 -7.40 3.01
CA GLY A 22 0.26 -6.31 2.06
C GLY A 22 0.37 -5.00 2.83
N LYS A 23 1.38 -4.21 2.50
CA LYS A 23 1.69 -2.98 3.23
C LYS A 23 1.79 -1.78 2.32
N CYS A 24 1.20 -0.68 2.75
CA CYS A 24 1.36 0.65 2.15
C CYS A 24 1.27 1.65 3.29
N PRO A 25 2.37 1.83 4.07
CA PRO A 25 2.32 2.57 5.34
C PRO A 25 1.85 4.01 5.23
N ASP A 26 2.07 4.64 4.08
CA ASP A 26 1.68 6.04 3.92
C ASP A 26 0.17 6.24 3.82
N LEU A 27 -0.58 5.19 3.52
CA LEU A 27 -2.02 5.29 3.30
C LEU A 27 -2.87 4.35 4.16
N ILE A 28 -2.40 3.13 4.41
CA ILE A 28 -3.17 2.13 5.16
C ILE A 28 -2.27 1.34 6.10
N THR A 29 -2.89 0.68 7.08
CA THR A 29 -2.14 -0.13 8.04
C THR A 29 -1.71 -1.48 7.50
N GLY A 30 -2.45 -1.99 6.52
CA GLY A 30 -2.12 -3.26 5.88
C GLY A 30 -3.32 -4.17 5.71
N ILE A 31 -3.15 -5.19 4.87
CA ILE A 31 -4.14 -6.24 4.68
C ILE A 31 -3.40 -7.58 4.71
N HIS A 32 -4.12 -8.67 4.86
CA HIS A 32 -3.48 -9.98 4.93
C HIS A 32 -4.31 -11.05 4.22
N GLY A 33 -3.67 -12.15 3.85
CA GLY A 33 -4.32 -13.27 3.18
C GLY A 33 -3.35 -14.41 2.93
N ASP A 34 -3.87 -15.48 2.32
CA ASP A 34 -3.11 -16.70 2.10
C ASP A 34 -2.31 -16.71 0.81
N ASP A 35 -2.69 -15.88 -0.15
CA ASP A 35 -2.09 -15.88 -1.49
C ASP A 35 -1.45 -14.53 -1.76
N PRO A 36 -0.11 -14.47 -1.95
CA PRO A 36 0.57 -13.18 -2.12
C PRO A 36 0.11 -12.41 -3.35
N VAL A 37 -0.25 -13.10 -4.42
CA VAL A 37 -0.72 -12.44 -5.65
C VAL A 37 -2.07 -11.76 -5.39
N LYS A 38 -2.97 -12.48 -4.71
CA LYS A 38 -4.27 -11.91 -4.37
C LYS A 38 -4.15 -10.77 -3.37
N VAL A 39 -3.25 -10.92 -2.38
CA VAL A 39 -3.02 -9.87 -1.40
C VAL A 39 -2.51 -8.61 -2.09
N TYR A 40 -1.56 -8.74 -3.02
CA TYR A 40 -1.04 -7.58 -3.73
C TYR A 40 -2.10 -6.89 -4.57
N LYS A 41 -2.92 -7.68 -5.25
CA LYS A 41 -4.02 -7.13 -6.07
C LYS A 41 -5.02 -6.39 -5.19
N GLU A 42 -5.43 -6.99 -4.09
CA GLU A 42 -6.36 -6.37 -3.17
C GLU A 42 -5.78 -5.11 -2.53
N LEU A 43 -4.50 -5.16 -2.19
CA LEU A 43 -3.78 -4.01 -1.67
C LEU A 43 -3.87 -2.82 -2.63
N GLY A 44 -3.64 -3.06 -3.92
CA GLY A 44 -3.77 -2.02 -4.93
C GLY A 44 -5.17 -1.43 -4.99
N GLU A 45 -6.18 -2.28 -4.89
CA GLU A 45 -7.58 -1.84 -4.91
C GLU A 45 -7.93 -0.99 -3.69
N VAL A 46 -7.50 -1.44 -2.51
CA VAL A 46 -7.76 -0.70 -1.27
C VAL A 46 -7.03 0.63 -1.27
N VAL A 47 -5.78 0.65 -1.70
CA VAL A 47 -5.01 1.90 -1.78
C VAL A 47 -5.68 2.87 -2.76
N GLN A 48 -6.13 2.37 -3.90
CA GLN A 48 -6.83 3.23 -4.87
C GLN A 48 -8.13 3.80 -4.29
N GLU A 49 -8.85 3.00 -3.52
CA GLU A 49 -10.08 3.50 -2.85
C GLU A 49 -9.77 4.61 -1.87
N VAL A 50 -8.67 4.49 -1.12
CA VAL A 50 -8.25 5.53 -0.20
C VAL A 50 -7.92 6.81 -0.94
N ILE A 51 -7.16 6.70 -2.04
CA ILE A 51 -6.81 7.85 -2.88
C ILE A 51 -8.07 8.52 -3.41
N ASP A 52 -9.01 7.73 -3.94
CA ASP A 52 -10.26 8.25 -4.48
C ASP A 52 -11.06 9.00 -3.40
N HIS A 53 -11.06 8.48 -2.19
CA HIS A 53 -11.76 9.11 -1.07
C HIS A 53 -11.17 10.49 -0.76
N PHE A 54 -9.83 10.58 -0.70
CA PHE A 54 -9.18 11.87 -0.48
C PHE A 54 -9.54 12.86 -1.57
N GLN A 55 -9.54 12.42 -2.83
CA GLN A 55 -9.86 13.29 -3.96
C GLN A 55 -11.31 13.74 -3.94
N GLN A 56 -12.22 12.85 -3.58
CA GLN A 56 -13.65 13.18 -3.51
C GLN A 56 -13.97 14.18 -2.42
N THR A 57 -13.24 14.12 -1.32
CA THR A 57 -13.47 15.03 -0.19
C THR A 57 -12.65 16.32 -0.28
N GLY A 58 -11.85 16.48 -1.33
CA GLY A 58 -11.03 17.65 -1.53
C GLY A 58 -9.84 17.77 -0.59
N ARG A 59 -9.45 16.66 0.04
CA ARG A 59 -8.31 16.63 0.96
C ARG A 59 -7.04 16.32 0.20
N GLU A 60 -5.93 16.89 0.66
CA GLU A 60 -4.64 16.59 0.07
C GLU A 60 -4.20 15.17 0.44
N LEU A 61 -3.64 14.46 -0.54
CA LEU A 61 -3.05 13.16 -0.29
C LEU A 61 -1.82 13.31 0.59
N PRO A 62 -1.57 12.35 1.50
CA PRO A 62 -0.35 12.37 2.30
C PRO A 62 0.89 12.33 1.42
N ALA A 63 1.97 12.96 1.87
CA ALA A 63 3.24 12.87 1.17
C ALA A 63 3.76 11.44 1.21
N ALA A 64 4.28 10.95 0.10
CA ALA A 64 4.86 9.62 0.03
C ALA A 64 6.23 9.64 0.72
N LYS A 65 6.30 9.05 1.90
CA LYS A 65 7.53 9.04 2.73
C LYS A 65 8.25 7.72 2.68
N THR A 66 7.51 6.63 2.49
CA THR A 66 8.12 5.30 2.40
C THR A 66 8.68 5.12 1.02
N ARG A 67 9.99 4.89 0.93
CA ARG A 67 10.68 4.72 -0.33
C ARG A 67 11.34 3.35 -0.38
N PRO A 68 11.44 2.77 -1.56
CA PRO A 68 12.23 1.56 -1.72
C PRO A 68 13.72 1.90 -1.67
N MET A 69 14.53 1.10 -2.27
CA MET A 69 15.97 1.13 -2.10
C MET A 69 16.69 2.41 -2.52
N MET A 70 16.05 3.23 -3.29
CA MET A 70 16.69 4.47 -3.73
C MET A 70 17.03 5.43 -2.57
N GLU A 71 16.40 5.22 -1.43
CA GLU A 71 16.70 6.05 -0.26
C GLU A 71 18.01 5.68 0.41
N VAL A 72 18.63 4.62 -0.03
CA VAL A 72 19.87 4.13 0.55
C VAL A 72 21.09 4.92 0.06
N SER A 73 20.95 5.63 -1.00
CA SER A 73 22.06 6.36 -1.60
C SER A 73 22.65 7.44 -0.70
#